data_65ac768ea3455a88e2e7d45b4d666b15
#
_entry.id   65ac768ea3455a88e2e7d45b4d666b15
#
_cell.length_a   1.000
_cell.length_b   1.000
_cell.length_c   1.000
_cell.angle_alpha   90.00
_cell.angle_beta   90.00
_cell.angle_gamma   90.00
#
_symmetry.space_group_name_H-M   'P 1'
#
loop_
_entity.id
_entity.type
_entity.pdbx_description
1 polymer ?
#
loop_
_entity_poly.entity_id
_entity_poly.type
_entity_poly.pdbx_seq_one_letter_code
_entity_poly.pdbx_strand_id
1 'polypeptide(L)'
;MIQVTFTKDNLMKGLQKAERFTGKNTTLPVLSSVLLKVEKNKVKLYSTDLEVGAIFEVSAKTEETGSVIIPIKSVIQFVQNINNSNVIFKIKKDKLIVEGDNYKTSFNCLEAEDFPVIPDNIKEKLISTESDKMLEGLINTVSIINFNSSRPEISG
;
A
#
# COMPACT_ATOMS: atom_id res chain seq x y z
N MET A 1 19.66 -5.44 9.03
CA MET A 1 18.60 -4.43 9.38
C MET A 1 18.44 -3.57 8.17
N ILE A 2 17.27 -3.55 7.57
CA ILE A 2 17.01 -2.80 6.35
C ILE A 2 16.60 -1.37 6.73
N GLN A 3 17.27 -0.38 6.17
CA GLN A 3 16.94 1.03 6.38
C GLN A 3 16.48 1.67 5.08
N VAL A 4 15.33 2.34 5.16
CA VAL A 4 14.69 3.01 4.03
C VAL A 4 14.31 4.43 4.43
N THR A 5 14.69 5.41 3.62
CA THR A 5 14.34 6.82 3.85
C THR A 5 13.39 7.29 2.76
N PHE A 6 12.28 7.90 3.18
CA PHE A 6 11.24 8.44 2.31
C PHE A 6 11.10 9.94 2.53
N THR A 7 10.61 10.65 1.51
CA THR A 7 9.92 11.91 1.75
C THR A 7 8.53 11.63 2.29
N LYS A 8 8.08 12.37 3.31
CA LYS A 8 6.78 12.16 3.96
C LYS A 8 5.63 12.17 2.95
N ASP A 9 5.63 13.12 2.04
CA ASP A 9 4.55 13.29 1.06
C ASP A 9 4.41 12.09 0.11
N ASN A 10 5.54 11.56 -0.40
CA ASN A 10 5.52 10.40 -1.27
C ASN A 10 5.08 9.15 -0.52
N LEU A 11 5.60 8.97 0.70
CA LEU A 11 5.22 7.85 1.55
C LEU A 11 3.72 7.90 1.87
N MET A 12 3.19 9.04 2.31
CA MET A 12 1.79 9.21 2.65
C MET A 12 0.87 8.93 1.47
N LYS A 13 1.18 9.48 0.28
CA LYS A 13 0.42 9.20 -0.95
C LYS A 13 0.38 7.71 -1.27
N GLY A 14 1.52 7.02 -1.14
CA GLY A 14 1.60 5.58 -1.37
C GLY A 14 0.79 4.77 -0.35
N LEU A 15 0.98 5.05 0.94
CA LEU A 15 0.28 4.36 2.02
C LEU A 15 -1.25 4.55 1.94
N GLN A 16 -1.74 5.77 1.71
CA GLN A 16 -3.17 6.07 1.58
C GLN A 16 -3.80 5.38 0.36
N LYS A 17 -3.07 5.30 -0.76
CA LYS A 17 -3.55 4.54 -1.92
C LYS A 17 -3.63 3.05 -1.59
N ALA A 18 -2.59 2.48 -1.01
CA ALA A 18 -2.55 1.06 -0.65
C ALA A 18 -3.64 0.68 0.36
N GLU A 19 -3.91 1.54 1.36
CA GLU A 19 -4.95 1.31 2.36
C GLU A 19 -6.34 1.08 1.75
N ARG A 20 -6.65 1.76 0.64
CA ARG A 20 -7.98 1.64 -0.02
C ARG A 20 -8.27 0.26 -0.57
N PHE A 21 -7.23 -0.52 -0.84
CA PHE A 21 -7.30 -1.88 -1.38
C PHE A 21 -7.08 -2.95 -0.31
N THR A 22 -7.07 -2.59 0.97
CA THR A 22 -7.00 -3.55 2.07
C THR A 22 -8.38 -4.09 2.42
N GLY A 23 -8.44 -5.38 2.76
CA GLY A 23 -9.67 -6.02 3.19
C GLY A 23 -10.15 -5.47 4.54
N LYS A 24 -11.47 -5.36 4.68
CA LYS A 24 -12.12 -5.01 5.94
C LYS A 24 -12.49 -6.25 6.76
N ASN A 25 -12.19 -7.43 6.25
CA ASN A 25 -12.57 -8.69 6.87
C ASN A 25 -11.68 -9.01 8.09
N THR A 26 -12.30 -9.30 9.21
CA THR A 26 -11.62 -9.64 10.47
C THR A 26 -11.14 -11.09 10.51
N THR A 27 -11.61 -11.96 9.61
CA THR A 27 -11.27 -13.39 9.58
C THR A 27 -9.83 -13.64 9.15
N LEU A 28 -9.28 -12.78 8.29
CA LEU A 28 -7.90 -12.84 7.83
C LEU A 28 -7.18 -11.51 8.12
N PRO A 29 -6.55 -11.37 9.29
CA PRO A 29 -5.91 -10.12 9.69
C PRO A 29 -4.85 -9.60 8.71
N VAL A 30 -4.19 -10.48 7.97
CA VAL A 30 -3.18 -10.14 6.96
C VAL A 30 -3.76 -9.24 5.85
N LEU A 31 -5.05 -9.39 5.51
CA LEU A 31 -5.71 -8.56 4.50
C LEU A 31 -5.94 -7.11 4.93
N SER A 32 -5.92 -6.83 6.23
CA SER A 32 -5.96 -5.44 6.75
C SER A 32 -4.59 -4.78 6.79
N SER A 33 -3.56 -5.48 6.34
CA SER A 33 -2.16 -5.08 6.31
C SER A 33 -1.67 -4.92 4.87
N VAL A 34 -0.47 -4.41 4.70
CA VAL A 34 0.17 -4.20 3.39
C VAL A 34 1.52 -4.88 3.39
N LEU A 35 1.83 -5.65 2.35
CA LEU A 35 3.17 -6.16 2.13
C LEU A 35 4.04 -5.03 1.56
N LEU A 36 5.09 -4.70 2.28
CA LEU A 36 6.11 -3.74 1.91
C LEU A 36 7.32 -4.50 1.38
N LYS A 37 7.63 -4.34 0.11
CA LYS A 37 8.80 -4.95 -0.55
C LYS A 37 9.80 -3.88 -0.90
N VAL A 38 10.96 -3.95 -0.27
CA VAL A 38 12.07 -3.01 -0.47
C VAL A 38 12.92 -3.49 -1.64
N GLU A 39 13.09 -2.64 -2.63
CA GLU A 39 13.98 -2.83 -3.77
C GLU A 39 14.95 -1.64 -3.84
N LYS A 40 15.99 -1.74 -4.65
CA LYS A 40 16.98 -0.65 -4.78
C LYS A 40 16.29 0.64 -5.23
N ASN A 41 16.40 1.70 -4.41
CA ASN A 41 15.84 3.04 -4.64
C ASN A 41 14.31 3.13 -4.74
N LYS A 42 13.58 2.08 -4.39
CA LYS A 42 12.12 2.11 -4.37
C LYS A 42 11.54 1.08 -3.39
N VAL A 43 10.30 1.28 -3.05
CA VAL A 43 9.51 0.34 -2.26
C VAL A 43 8.21 0.08 -3.00
N LYS A 44 7.83 -1.19 -3.11
CA LYS A 44 6.52 -1.60 -3.60
C LYS A 44 5.61 -1.93 -2.42
N LEU A 45 4.41 -1.40 -2.46
CA LEU A 45 3.34 -1.66 -1.50
C LEU A 45 2.28 -2.53 -2.18
N TYR A 46 2.09 -3.75 -1.66
CA TYR A 46 1.09 -4.70 -2.17
C TYR A 46 -0.09 -4.74 -1.21
N SER A 47 -1.27 -4.57 -1.71
CA SER A 47 -2.52 -4.63 -0.95
C SER A 47 -3.58 -5.41 -1.71
N THR A 48 -4.44 -6.13 -0.99
CA THR A 48 -5.54 -6.91 -1.58
C THR A 48 -6.63 -7.17 -0.56
N ASP A 49 -7.85 -7.30 -1.05
CA ASP A 49 -9.01 -7.84 -0.33
C ASP A 49 -9.41 -9.24 -0.84
N LEU A 50 -8.58 -9.87 -1.70
CA LEU A 50 -8.73 -11.12 -2.45
C LEU A 50 -9.58 -11.00 -3.73
N GLU A 51 -10.38 -9.97 -3.89
CA GLU A 51 -11.12 -9.69 -5.13
C GLU A 51 -10.30 -8.78 -6.05
N VAL A 52 -9.69 -7.76 -5.45
CA VAL A 52 -8.81 -6.81 -6.14
C VAL A 52 -7.44 -6.78 -5.50
N GLY A 53 -6.40 -6.75 -6.32
CA GLY A 53 -5.02 -6.54 -5.89
C GLY A 53 -4.46 -5.24 -6.47
N ALA A 54 -3.66 -4.52 -5.67
CA ALA A 54 -3.02 -3.29 -6.09
C ALA A 54 -1.54 -3.26 -5.68
N ILE A 55 -0.72 -2.70 -6.56
CA ILE A 55 0.72 -2.53 -6.35
C ILE A 55 1.05 -1.06 -6.58
N PHE A 56 1.64 -0.42 -5.57
CA PHE A 56 2.05 0.98 -5.64
C PHE A 56 3.55 1.10 -5.45
N GLU A 57 4.22 1.80 -6.35
CA GLU A 57 5.63 2.12 -6.20
C GLU A 57 5.79 3.46 -5.48
N VAL A 58 6.68 3.49 -4.49
CA VAL A 58 7.07 4.68 -3.74
C VAL A 58 8.58 4.84 -3.85
N SER A 59 9.03 5.99 -4.34
CA SER A 59 10.45 6.31 -4.39
C SER A 59 11.02 6.42 -2.97
N ALA A 60 12.13 5.77 -2.75
CA ALA A 60 12.81 5.72 -1.47
C ALA A 60 14.32 5.69 -1.64
N LYS A 61 15.05 6.16 -0.64
CA LYS A 61 16.51 6.03 -0.60
C LYS A 61 16.86 4.80 0.21
N THR A 62 17.34 3.76 -0.46
CA THR A 62 17.81 2.52 0.15
C THR A 62 18.70 1.75 -0.84
N GLU A 63 19.63 0.99 -0.31
CA GLU A 63 20.45 0.05 -1.07
C GLU A 63 20.18 -1.41 -0.68
N GLU A 64 19.41 -1.59 0.38
CA GLU A 64 19.05 -2.90 0.91
C GLU A 64 17.76 -3.41 0.27
N THR A 65 17.55 -4.71 0.34
CA THR A 65 16.34 -5.38 -0.15
C THR A 65 15.73 -6.24 0.94
N GLY A 66 14.42 -6.42 0.88
CA GLY A 66 13.69 -7.28 1.80
C GLY A 66 12.20 -7.01 1.76
N SER A 67 11.45 -7.77 2.56
CA SER A 67 9.99 -7.67 2.58
C SER A 67 9.46 -7.88 3.98
N VAL A 68 8.31 -7.24 4.28
CA VAL A 68 7.64 -7.34 5.57
C VAL A 68 6.18 -6.91 5.43
N ILE A 69 5.28 -7.52 6.19
CA ILE A 69 3.87 -7.11 6.24
C ILE A 69 3.68 -6.10 7.38
N ILE A 70 3.16 -4.93 7.06
CA ILE A 70 3.02 -3.81 7.99
C ILE A 70 1.54 -3.50 8.30
N PRO A 71 1.21 -3.12 9.56
CA PRO A 71 -0.14 -2.68 9.94
C PRO A 71 -0.41 -1.28 9.40
N ILE A 72 -0.94 -1.20 8.18
CA ILE A 72 -1.00 0.03 7.37
C ILE A 72 -1.68 1.19 8.09
N LYS A 73 -2.80 0.96 8.76
CA LYS A 73 -3.59 2.01 9.45
C LYS A 73 -2.79 2.68 10.56
N SER A 74 -2.13 1.87 11.41
CA SER A 74 -1.32 2.38 12.51
C SER A 74 -0.09 3.14 12.00
N VAL A 75 0.53 2.66 10.91
CA VAL A 75 1.66 3.34 10.28
C VAL A 75 1.23 4.69 9.70
N ILE A 76 0.09 4.76 9.00
CA ILE A 76 -0.46 6.02 8.47
C ILE A 76 -0.70 7.02 9.60
N GLN A 77 -1.40 6.60 10.68
CA GLN A 77 -1.68 7.47 11.82
C GLN A 77 -0.41 8.05 12.43
N PHE A 78 0.64 7.26 12.56
CA PHE A 78 1.91 7.75 13.09
C PHE A 78 2.61 8.71 12.12
N VAL A 79 2.72 8.35 10.83
CA VAL A 79 3.39 9.18 9.82
C VAL A 79 2.69 10.52 9.61
N GLN A 80 1.36 10.58 9.74
CA GLN A 80 0.58 11.83 9.67
C GLN A 80 1.05 12.85 10.71
N ASN A 81 1.40 12.40 11.92
CA ASN A 81 1.80 13.27 13.04
C ASN A 81 3.29 13.68 13.01
N ILE A 82 4.09 13.17 12.09
CA ILE A 82 5.47 13.62 11.88
C ILE A 82 5.45 14.96 11.14
N ASN A 83 6.19 15.97 11.61
CA ASN A 83 6.27 17.26 10.93
C ASN A 83 7.41 17.34 9.91
N ASN A 84 8.42 16.49 10.03
CA ASN A 84 9.58 16.44 9.14
C ASN A 84 9.22 16.04 7.71
N SER A 85 10.02 16.54 6.76
CA SER A 85 9.93 16.14 5.36
C SER A 85 10.40 14.70 5.09
N ASN A 86 11.21 14.13 5.99
CA ASN A 86 11.77 12.79 5.84
C ASN A 86 11.29 11.84 6.94
N VAL A 87 11.00 10.60 6.54
CA VAL A 87 10.60 9.51 7.41
C VAL A 87 11.53 8.32 7.16
N ILE A 88 12.02 7.71 8.22
CA ILE A 88 12.94 6.58 8.16
C ILE A 88 12.23 5.33 8.66
N PHE A 89 12.22 4.28 7.83
CA PHE A 89 11.80 2.95 8.20
C PHE A 89 13.02 2.08 8.44
N LYS A 90 13.02 1.38 9.57
CA LYS A 90 14.04 0.38 9.90
C LYS A 90 13.35 -0.96 10.14
N ILE A 91 13.61 -1.93 9.28
CA ILE A 91 13.00 -3.25 9.32
C ILE A 91 13.96 -4.22 9.99
N LYS A 92 13.49 -4.86 11.05
CA LYS A 92 14.19 -5.92 11.79
C LYS A 92 13.24 -7.09 11.96
N LYS A 93 13.52 -8.21 11.23
CA LYS A 93 12.74 -9.45 11.34
C LYS A 93 11.21 -9.20 11.37
N ASP A 94 10.64 -9.19 12.57
CA ASP A 94 9.23 -9.08 12.90
C ASP A 94 8.80 -7.65 13.33
N LYS A 95 9.66 -6.64 13.14
CA LYS A 95 9.40 -5.27 13.61
C LYS A 95 9.75 -4.24 12.56
N LEU A 96 8.82 -3.29 12.39
CA LEU A 96 9.06 -2.03 11.69
C LEU A 96 9.23 -0.93 12.72
N ILE A 97 10.39 -0.29 12.71
CA ILE A 97 10.65 0.93 13.49
C ILE A 97 10.49 2.12 12.54
N VAL A 98 9.63 3.05 12.91
CA VAL A 98 9.40 4.30 12.16
C VAL A 98 9.96 5.45 12.97
N GLU A 99 10.82 6.24 12.33
CA GLU A 99 11.48 7.39 12.94
C GLU A 99 11.21 8.64 12.09
N GLY A 100 10.91 9.75 12.77
CA GLY A 100 10.77 11.08 12.16
C GLY A 100 10.68 12.15 13.25
N ASP A 101 11.30 13.29 13.02
CA ASP A 101 11.53 14.32 14.05
C ASP A 101 12.27 13.71 15.27
N ASN A 102 11.71 13.99 16.45
CA ASN A 102 12.14 13.39 17.71
C ASN A 102 11.27 12.18 18.10
N TYR A 103 10.40 11.72 17.20
CA TYR A 103 9.49 10.61 17.47
C TYR A 103 10.02 9.31 16.88
N LYS A 104 9.83 8.25 17.65
CA LYS A 104 10.18 6.89 17.26
C LYS A 104 9.13 5.94 17.81
N THR A 105 8.64 5.05 16.95
CA THR A 105 7.73 3.97 17.36
C THR A 105 8.11 2.67 16.68
N SER A 106 7.60 1.57 17.21
CA SER A 106 7.77 0.25 16.61
C SER A 106 6.43 -0.44 16.43
N PHE A 107 6.26 -1.10 15.29
CA PHE A 107 5.10 -1.90 14.96
C PHE A 107 5.51 -3.36 14.83
N ASN A 108 4.70 -4.27 15.37
CA ASN A 108 4.85 -5.69 15.09
C ASN A 108 4.40 -5.96 13.66
N CYS A 109 5.16 -6.78 12.97
CA CYS A 109 4.99 -7.12 11.57
C CYS A 109 4.78 -8.64 11.43
N LEU A 110 4.16 -9.04 10.32
CA LEU A 110 4.05 -10.45 9.94
C LEU A 110 5.12 -10.77 8.89
N GLU A 111 5.40 -12.05 8.71
CA GLU A 111 6.35 -12.53 7.71
C GLU A 111 5.75 -12.36 6.30
N ALA A 112 6.59 -12.04 5.32
CA ALA A 112 6.14 -11.73 3.97
C ALA A 112 5.46 -12.92 3.27
N GLU A 113 5.81 -14.13 3.66
CA GLU A 113 5.29 -15.40 3.16
C GLU A 113 3.80 -15.59 3.47
N ASP A 114 3.28 -14.94 4.51
CA ASP A 114 1.86 -15.00 4.88
C ASP A 114 0.97 -14.13 3.98
N PHE A 115 1.56 -13.30 3.11
CA PHE A 115 0.79 -12.42 2.23
C PHE A 115 0.30 -13.15 0.98
N PRO A 116 -0.97 -12.94 0.56
CA PRO A 116 -1.49 -13.54 -0.66
C PRO A 116 -0.68 -13.13 -1.90
N VAL A 117 -0.48 -14.07 -2.81
CA VAL A 117 0.27 -13.80 -4.06
C VAL A 117 -0.56 -12.91 -4.98
N ILE A 118 -0.04 -11.72 -5.26
CA ILE A 118 -0.59 -10.82 -6.27
C ILE A 118 0.28 -10.96 -7.54
N PRO A 119 -0.30 -11.32 -8.71
CA PRO A 119 0.45 -11.40 -9.95
C PRO A 119 1.06 -10.03 -10.34
N ASP A 120 2.36 -9.98 -10.49
CA ASP A 120 3.13 -8.75 -10.76
C ASP A 120 3.22 -8.43 -12.28
N ASN A 121 2.88 -9.40 -13.13
CA ASN A 121 3.10 -9.31 -14.57
C ASN A 121 1.82 -9.57 -15.39
N ILE A 122 1.23 -8.51 -15.89
CA ILE A 122 0.33 -8.59 -17.04
C ILE A 122 1.20 -8.48 -18.30
N LYS A 123 1.44 -9.60 -18.97
CA LYS A 123 2.36 -9.66 -20.11
C LYS A 123 1.78 -9.11 -21.42
N GLU A 124 0.47 -8.97 -21.51
CA GLU A 124 -0.21 -8.57 -22.74
C GLU A 124 -1.05 -7.31 -22.51
N LYS A 125 -0.87 -6.32 -23.38
CA LYS A 125 -1.75 -5.16 -23.46
C LYS A 125 -2.94 -5.52 -24.32
N LEU A 126 -4.12 -5.66 -23.68
CA LEU A 126 -5.35 -5.99 -24.39
C LEU A 126 -5.95 -4.77 -25.10
N ILE A 127 -5.87 -3.60 -24.46
CA ILE A 127 -6.48 -2.36 -24.93
C ILE A 127 -5.53 -1.19 -24.66
N SER A 128 -5.55 -0.21 -25.56
CA SER A 128 -4.89 1.09 -25.38
C SER A 128 -5.88 2.19 -25.66
N THR A 129 -5.99 3.17 -24.77
CA THR A 129 -6.88 4.33 -24.92
C THR A 129 -6.22 5.58 -24.34
N GLU A 130 -6.76 6.76 -24.68
CA GLU A 130 -6.33 8.02 -24.10
C GLU A 130 -6.74 8.09 -22.62
N SER A 131 -5.80 8.50 -21.74
CA SER A 131 -6.04 8.53 -20.30
C SER A 131 -7.20 9.42 -19.88
N ASP A 132 -7.34 10.58 -20.53
CA ASP A 132 -8.38 11.56 -20.20
C ASP A 132 -9.79 11.02 -20.53
N LYS A 133 -9.96 10.37 -21.69
CA LYS A 133 -11.23 9.73 -22.07
C LYS A 133 -11.59 8.57 -21.14
N MET A 134 -10.58 7.77 -20.76
CA MET A 134 -10.80 6.68 -19.80
C MET A 134 -11.21 7.23 -18.43
N LEU A 135 -10.53 8.28 -17.96
CA LEU A 135 -10.83 8.90 -16.68
C LEU A 135 -12.25 9.50 -16.67
N GLU A 136 -12.64 10.22 -17.71
CA GLU A 136 -13.98 10.77 -17.86
C GLU A 136 -15.05 9.65 -17.85
N GLY A 137 -14.84 8.59 -18.61
CA GLY A 137 -15.74 7.43 -18.61
C GLY A 137 -15.87 6.77 -17.24
N LEU A 138 -14.76 6.57 -16.53
CA LEU A 138 -14.77 6.00 -15.18
C LEU A 138 -15.48 6.91 -14.18
N ILE A 139 -15.24 8.22 -14.20
CA ILE A 139 -15.91 9.18 -13.30
C ILE A 139 -17.42 9.16 -13.52
N ASN A 140 -17.86 9.18 -14.78
CA ASN A 140 -19.28 9.13 -15.13
C ASN A 140 -19.92 7.82 -14.66
N THR A 141 -19.25 6.69 -14.85
CA THR A 141 -19.77 5.38 -14.44
C THR A 141 -19.85 5.28 -12.92
N VAL A 142 -18.76 5.62 -12.19
CA VAL A 142 -18.73 5.54 -10.72
C VAL A 142 -19.77 6.45 -10.07
N SER A 143 -20.12 7.59 -10.68
CA SER A 143 -21.13 8.50 -10.16
C SER A 143 -22.55 7.90 -10.11
N ILE A 144 -22.83 6.86 -10.91
CA ILE A 144 -24.14 6.20 -11.03
C ILE A 144 -24.21 4.95 -10.14
N ILE A 145 -23.06 4.39 -9.72
CA ILE A 145 -23.01 3.15 -8.94
C ILE A 145 -23.59 3.38 -7.54
N ASN A 146 -24.54 2.52 -7.15
CA ASN A 146 -25.09 2.51 -5.80
C ASN A 146 -24.39 1.44 -4.94
N PHE A 147 -23.41 1.84 -4.16
CA PHE A 147 -22.62 0.94 -3.28
C PHE A 147 -23.43 0.24 -2.17
N ASN A 148 -24.66 0.66 -1.91
CA ASN A 148 -25.54 0.02 -0.92
C ASN A 148 -26.55 -0.94 -1.57
N SER A 149 -26.37 -1.28 -2.83
CA SER A 149 -27.24 -2.20 -3.53
C SER A 149 -27.16 -3.61 -2.98
N SER A 150 -28.30 -4.25 -2.79
CA SER A 150 -28.39 -5.69 -2.50
C SER A 150 -28.08 -6.56 -3.73
N ARG A 151 -27.76 -5.95 -4.85
CA ARG A 151 -27.47 -6.59 -6.14
C ARG A 151 -26.03 -6.30 -6.54
N PRO A 152 -25.10 -7.22 -6.27
CA PRO A 152 -23.69 -7.04 -6.60
C PRO A 152 -23.44 -6.81 -8.10
N GLU A 153 -24.26 -7.39 -8.96
CA GLU A 153 -24.15 -7.32 -10.42
C GLU A 153 -24.32 -5.90 -11.00
N ILE A 154 -24.88 -4.97 -10.22
CA ILE A 154 -25.05 -3.57 -10.64
C ILE A 154 -24.19 -2.59 -9.81
N SER A 155 -23.34 -3.09 -8.95
CA SER A 155 -22.46 -2.27 -8.11
C SER A 155 -21.00 -2.28 -8.54
N GLY A 156 -20.65 -2.95 -9.64
CA GLY A 156 -19.28 -2.97 -10.17
C GLY A 156 -19.19 -3.66 -11.50
#